data_3483a8de7c2a1fbd2219fc3be1662e2d
#
_entry.id   3483a8de7c2a1fbd2219fc3be1662e2d
#
_cell.length_a   1.000
_cell.length_b   1.000
_cell.length_c   1.000
_cell.angle_alpha   90.00
_cell.angle_beta   90.00
_cell.angle_gamma   90.00
#
_symmetry.space_group_name_H-M   'P 1'
#
loop_
_entity.id
_entity.type
_entity.pdbx_description
1 polymer ?
#
loop_
_entity_poly.entity_id
_entity_poly.type
_entity_poly.pdbx_seq_one_letter_code
_entity_poly.pdbx_strand_id
1 'polypeptide(L)'
;IQQDFPDKSSNDIKSITSNFIAPPNKSTHATGGAIDALIQDNDTKQILDFGTNQGLHIELNEKCYPYHPEMSDRIMENRNLLIGLFEQEDFVCDLKEYWHFDYGNVGWAVEKGKDYAVFGVVKA
;
A
#
# COMPACT_ATOMS: atom_id res chain seq x y z
N ILE A 1 5.55 -3.86 6.81
CA ILE A 1 4.36 -4.70 6.56
C ILE A 1 3.69 -5.09 7.87
N GLN A 2 4.46 -5.41 8.90
CA GLN A 2 3.87 -5.72 10.21
C GLN A 2 3.02 -4.57 10.77
N GLN A 3 3.32 -3.34 10.40
CA GLN A 3 2.53 -2.17 10.78
C GLN A 3 1.16 -2.14 10.10
N ASP A 4 1.04 -2.76 8.92
CA ASP A 4 -0.22 -2.79 8.15
C ASP A 4 -1.23 -3.77 8.75
N PHE A 5 -0.75 -4.77 9.49
CA PHE A 5 -1.57 -5.83 10.08
C PHE A 5 -1.14 -6.10 11.53
N PRO A 6 -1.35 -5.13 12.45
CA PRO A 6 -0.78 -5.18 13.80
C PRO A 6 -1.26 -6.37 14.63
N ASP A 7 -2.43 -6.94 14.31
CA ASP A 7 -3.01 -8.07 15.03
C ASP A 7 -2.66 -9.43 14.41
N LYS A 8 -1.81 -9.45 13.39
CA LYS A 8 -1.44 -10.69 12.69
C LYS A 8 -0.09 -11.20 13.16
N SER A 9 0.08 -12.53 13.12
CA SER A 9 1.38 -13.15 13.37
C SER A 9 2.33 -12.86 12.21
N SER A 10 3.64 -13.06 12.45
CA SER A 10 4.64 -12.89 11.38
C SER A 10 4.42 -13.84 10.21
N ASN A 11 3.95 -15.07 10.47
CA ASN A 11 3.64 -16.04 9.42
C ASN A 11 2.44 -15.62 8.59
N ASP A 12 1.39 -15.10 9.22
CA ASP A 12 0.21 -14.58 8.53
C ASP A 12 0.59 -13.40 7.64
N ILE A 13 1.42 -12.50 8.14
CA ILE A 13 1.89 -11.35 7.38
C ILE A 13 2.69 -11.79 6.15
N LYS A 14 3.58 -12.76 6.29
CA LYS A 14 4.32 -13.31 5.15
C LYS A 14 3.41 -13.91 4.08
N SER A 15 2.40 -14.66 4.50
CA SER A 15 1.45 -15.28 3.58
C SER A 15 0.67 -14.23 2.81
N ILE A 16 0.17 -13.20 3.47
CA ILE A 16 -0.55 -12.10 2.85
C ILE A 16 0.38 -11.37 1.87
N THR A 17 1.59 -11.04 2.32
CA THR A 17 2.57 -10.32 1.53
C THR A 17 2.91 -11.04 0.23
N SER A 18 3.11 -12.37 0.28
CA SER A 18 3.49 -13.14 -0.90
C SER A 18 2.41 -13.14 -2.01
N ASN A 19 1.15 -12.84 -1.67
CA ASN A 19 0.07 -12.73 -2.65
C ASN A 19 0.11 -11.42 -3.46
N PHE A 20 0.80 -10.39 -2.96
CA PHE A 20 0.78 -9.06 -3.54
C PHE A 20 2.13 -8.60 -4.09
N ILE A 21 3.21 -9.19 -3.64
CA ILE A 21 4.55 -8.69 -3.93
C ILE A 21 5.29 -9.66 -4.84
N ALA A 22 5.96 -9.11 -5.86
CA ALA A 22 6.88 -9.86 -6.72
C ALA A 22 8.02 -10.48 -5.89
N PRO A 23 8.76 -11.46 -6.44
CA PRO A 23 9.94 -11.99 -5.77
C PRO A 23 10.87 -10.87 -5.28
N PRO A 24 11.60 -11.07 -4.16
CA PRO A 24 12.36 -10.00 -3.50
C PRO A 24 13.29 -9.19 -4.40
N ASN A 25 13.86 -9.83 -5.42
CA ASN A 25 14.77 -9.15 -6.35
C ASN A 25 14.05 -8.31 -7.42
N LYS A 26 12.71 -8.35 -7.45
CA LYS A 26 11.90 -7.62 -8.43
C LYS A 26 10.86 -6.72 -7.77
N SER A 27 10.67 -6.83 -6.46
CA SER A 27 9.70 -6.03 -5.72
C SER A 27 10.20 -4.59 -5.55
N THR A 28 9.29 -3.62 -5.68
CA THR A 28 9.58 -2.22 -5.34
C THR A 28 9.88 -2.05 -3.86
N HIS A 29 9.36 -2.93 -2.99
CA HIS A 29 9.69 -2.92 -1.56
C HIS A 29 11.18 -3.19 -1.31
N ALA A 30 11.86 -3.91 -2.19
CA ALA A 30 13.28 -4.18 -2.08
C ALA A 30 14.15 -2.94 -2.30
N THR A 31 13.59 -1.84 -2.77
CA THR A 31 14.29 -0.56 -2.92
C THR A 31 14.34 0.23 -1.61
N GLY A 32 13.51 -0.12 -0.64
CA GLY A 32 13.27 0.69 0.54
C GLY A 32 12.39 1.92 0.28
N GLY A 33 11.97 2.13 -0.97
CA GLY A 33 11.13 3.26 -1.38
C GLY A 33 9.66 2.94 -1.55
N ALA A 34 9.21 1.77 -1.12
CA ALA A 34 7.80 1.39 -1.19
C ALA A 34 7.31 0.92 0.18
N ILE A 35 6.10 1.31 0.53
CA ILE A 35 5.46 0.93 1.78
C ILE A 35 3.99 0.61 1.56
N ASP A 36 3.51 -0.43 2.24
CA ASP A 36 2.10 -0.73 2.36
C ASP A 36 1.61 -0.23 3.71
N ALA A 37 0.51 0.52 3.73
CA ALA A 37 0.02 1.14 4.96
C ALA A 37 -1.49 1.17 5.01
N LEU A 38 -2.03 1.08 6.23
CA LEU A 38 -3.43 1.25 6.55
C LEU A 38 -3.53 2.18 7.76
N ILE A 39 -4.74 2.62 8.07
CA ILE A 39 -4.99 3.46 9.24
C ILE A 39 -5.78 2.67 10.26
N GLN A 40 -5.32 2.69 11.51
CA GLN A 40 -6.01 2.11 12.65
C GLN A 40 -6.61 3.23 13.52
N ASP A 41 -7.84 3.05 13.94
CA ASP A 41 -8.47 3.92 14.94
C ASP A 41 -7.83 3.66 16.31
N ASN A 42 -7.34 4.71 16.96
CA ASN A 42 -6.66 4.59 18.24
C ASN A 42 -7.59 4.19 19.40
N ASP A 43 -8.85 4.58 19.32
CA ASP A 43 -9.82 4.31 20.39
C ASP A 43 -10.37 2.89 20.31
N THR A 44 -10.77 2.46 19.12
CA THR A 44 -11.36 1.13 18.90
C THR A 44 -10.32 0.04 18.61
N LYS A 45 -9.10 0.43 18.21
CA LYS A 45 -8.05 -0.48 17.74
C LYS A 45 -8.43 -1.25 16.48
N GLN A 46 -9.42 -0.75 15.75
CA GLN A 46 -9.86 -1.35 14.48
C GLN A 46 -9.24 -0.61 13.29
N ILE A 47 -8.91 -1.36 12.25
CA ILE A 47 -8.51 -0.79 10.97
C ILE A 47 -9.74 -0.10 10.36
N LEU A 48 -9.56 1.08 9.79
CA LEU A 48 -10.65 1.77 9.09
C LEU A 48 -11.16 0.91 7.93
N ASP A 49 -12.42 1.09 7.57
CA ASP A 49 -13.02 0.37 6.46
C ASP A 49 -12.52 0.94 5.12
N PHE A 50 -11.69 0.19 4.43
CA PHE A 50 -11.19 0.54 3.09
C PHE A 50 -11.91 -0.22 1.98
N GLY A 51 -12.94 -1.00 2.30
CA GLY A 51 -13.80 -1.65 1.32
C GLY A 51 -13.32 -2.99 0.80
N THR A 52 -12.17 -3.49 1.25
CA THR A 52 -11.65 -4.81 0.92
C THR A 52 -11.43 -5.63 2.19
N ASN A 53 -11.36 -6.95 2.02
CA ASN A 53 -11.07 -7.83 3.15
C ASN A 53 -9.64 -7.60 3.63
N GLN A 54 -9.49 -7.22 4.90
CA GLN A 54 -8.20 -6.96 5.53
C GLN A 54 -7.75 -8.11 6.44
N GLY A 55 -8.36 -9.28 6.27
CA GLY A 55 -7.98 -10.48 7.02
C GLY A 55 -6.82 -11.22 6.35
N LEU A 56 -6.80 -12.56 6.55
CA LEU A 56 -5.73 -13.41 6.00
C LEU A 56 -5.77 -13.52 4.47
N HIS A 57 -6.92 -13.27 3.86
CA HIS A 57 -7.11 -13.39 2.43
C HIS A 57 -7.49 -12.04 1.84
N ILE A 58 -6.53 -11.37 1.24
CA ILE A 58 -6.77 -10.16 0.48
C ILE A 58 -6.79 -10.56 -0.99
N GLU A 59 -7.93 -10.40 -1.64
CA GLU A 59 -8.07 -10.71 -3.06
C GLU A 59 -7.70 -9.49 -3.89
N LEU A 60 -6.75 -9.65 -4.81
CA LEU A 60 -6.43 -8.61 -5.79
C LEU A 60 -7.53 -8.56 -6.83
N ASN A 61 -8.28 -7.47 -6.83
CA ASN A 61 -9.31 -7.21 -7.80
C ASN A 61 -9.47 -5.70 -8.01
N GLU A 62 -10.38 -5.31 -8.87
CA GLU A 62 -10.60 -3.90 -9.21
C GLU A 62 -11.03 -3.04 -8.01
N LYS A 63 -11.59 -3.63 -6.97
CA LYS A 63 -11.98 -2.93 -5.74
C LYS A 63 -10.76 -2.46 -4.94
N CYS A 64 -9.57 -2.97 -5.24
CA CYS A 64 -8.32 -2.49 -4.66
C CYS A 64 -7.82 -1.22 -5.34
N TYR A 65 -8.34 -0.86 -6.50
CA TYR A 65 -7.98 0.38 -7.19
C TYR A 65 -8.41 1.57 -6.32
N PRO A 66 -7.55 2.57 -6.10
CA PRO A 66 -7.80 3.65 -5.14
C PRO A 66 -9.16 4.33 -5.28
N TYR A 67 -9.64 4.50 -6.51
CA TYR A 67 -10.85 5.27 -6.81
C TYR A 67 -11.90 4.44 -7.54
N HIS A 68 -12.10 3.20 -7.12
CA HIS A 68 -13.11 2.34 -7.72
C HIS A 68 -14.52 2.94 -7.54
N PRO A 69 -15.32 3.06 -8.62
CA PRO A 69 -16.58 3.81 -8.57
C PRO A 69 -17.69 3.18 -7.71
N GLU A 70 -17.58 1.88 -7.38
CA GLU A 70 -18.60 1.19 -6.58
C GLU A 70 -18.37 1.27 -5.06
N MET A 71 -17.42 2.10 -4.61
CA MET A 71 -17.16 2.28 -3.18
C MET A 71 -18.15 3.27 -2.57
N SER A 72 -18.56 2.99 -1.32
CA SER A 72 -19.38 3.95 -0.55
C SER A 72 -18.60 5.23 -0.27
N ASP A 73 -19.32 6.31 0.04
CA ASP A 73 -18.71 7.58 0.37
C ASP A 73 -17.75 7.45 1.55
N ARG A 74 -18.12 6.69 2.57
CA ARG A 74 -17.27 6.49 3.76
C ARG A 74 -15.97 5.78 3.41
N ILE A 75 -16.03 4.76 2.58
CA ILE A 75 -14.83 4.03 2.12
C ILE A 75 -13.93 4.98 1.32
N MET A 76 -14.51 5.77 0.44
CA MET A 76 -13.73 6.73 -0.34
C MET A 76 -13.12 7.82 0.54
N GLU A 77 -13.82 8.28 1.56
CA GLU A 77 -13.26 9.22 2.54
C GLU A 77 -12.05 8.62 3.26
N ASN A 78 -12.15 7.36 3.68
CA ASN A 78 -11.05 6.65 4.36
C ASN A 78 -9.86 6.49 3.43
N ARG A 79 -10.08 6.10 2.17
CA ARG A 79 -9.00 5.98 1.18
C ARG A 79 -8.37 7.33 0.87
N ASN A 80 -9.17 8.37 0.72
CA ASN A 80 -8.67 9.73 0.47
C ASN A 80 -7.83 10.23 1.65
N LEU A 81 -8.22 9.91 2.88
CA LEU A 81 -7.43 10.24 4.06
C LEU A 81 -6.06 9.58 4.02
N LEU A 82 -6.03 8.27 3.77
CA LEU A 82 -4.78 7.51 3.69
C LEU A 82 -3.87 8.03 2.58
N ILE A 83 -4.42 8.16 1.37
CA ILE A 83 -3.67 8.61 0.20
C ILE A 83 -3.15 10.04 0.41
N GLY A 84 -4.01 10.92 0.93
CA GLY A 84 -3.63 12.31 1.18
C GLY A 84 -2.49 12.45 2.18
N LEU A 85 -2.45 11.61 3.21
CA LEU A 85 -1.35 11.61 4.19
C LEU A 85 -0.01 11.31 3.53
N PHE A 86 0.02 10.36 2.60
CA PHE A 86 1.23 10.01 1.87
C PHE A 86 1.58 11.02 0.78
N GLU A 87 0.58 11.54 0.07
CA GLU A 87 0.81 12.56 -0.96
C GLU A 87 1.42 13.84 -0.39
N GLN A 88 1.07 14.22 0.84
CA GLN A 88 1.67 15.36 1.52
C GLN A 88 3.19 15.21 1.67
N GLU A 89 3.67 13.98 1.77
CA GLU A 89 5.09 13.66 1.90
C GLU A 89 5.74 13.26 0.57
N ASP A 90 5.09 13.63 -0.54
CA ASP A 90 5.57 13.41 -1.91
C ASP A 90 5.64 11.95 -2.35
N PHE A 91 4.92 11.06 -1.67
CA PHE A 91 4.71 9.69 -2.14
C PHE A 91 3.66 9.67 -3.25
N VAL A 92 3.68 8.60 -4.04
CA VAL A 92 2.61 8.33 -5.02
C VAL A 92 1.91 7.03 -4.65
N CYS A 93 0.59 7.02 -4.77
CA CYS A 93 -0.21 5.83 -4.55
C CYS A 93 -0.20 4.97 -5.81
N ASP A 94 -0.09 3.66 -5.63
CA ASP A 94 -0.18 2.71 -6.73
C ASP A 94 -1.56 2.79 -7.40
N LEU A 95 -1.64 2.57 -8.70
CA LEU A 95 -2.90 2.65 -9.44
C LEU A 95 -3.83 1.45 -9.20
N LYS A 96 -3.30 0.36 -8.67
CA LYS A 96 -4.05 -0.89 -8.46
C LYS A 96 -4.21 -1.28 -7.00
N GLU A 97 -3.46 -0.65 -6.10
CA GLU A 97 -3.46 -0.98 -4.68
C GLU A 97 -3.51 0.30 -3.86
N TYR A 98 -4.66 0.60 -3.26
CA TYR A 98 -4.85 1.85 -2.50
C TYR A 98 -3.93 1.97 -1.28
N TRP A 99 -3.36 0.88 -0.79
CA TRP A 99 -2.48 0.83 0.38
C TRP A 99 -1.00 0.95 0.07
N HIS A 100 -0.62 0.86 -1.22
CA HIS A 100 0.77 0.83 -1.65
C HIS A 100 1.23 2.21 -2.10
N PHE A 101 2.34 2.68 -1.53
CA PHE A 101 2.90 4.00 -1.78
C PHE A 101 4.37 3.92 -2.12
N ASP A 102 4.77 4.66 -3.14
CA ASP A 102 6.13 4.70 -3.63
C ASP A 102 6.75 6.07 -3.43
N TYR A 103 8.03 6.08 -3.06
CA TYR A 103 8.85 7.29 -3.01
C TYR A 103 10.26 6.96 -3.49
N GLY A 104 10.74 7.72 -4.48
CA GLY A 104 12.13 7.63 -4.95
C GLY A 104 12.47 6.39 -5.78
N ASN A 105 11.57 5.44 -5.95
CA ASN A 105 11.77 4.28 -6.81
C ASN A 105 11.36 4.57 -8.26
N VAL A 106 11.41 3.55 -9.13
CA VAL A 106 11.07 3.72 -10.54
C VAL A 106 9.62 4.17 -10.74
N GLY A 107 8.66 3.56 -10.02
CA GLY A 107 7.25 3.95 -10.12
C GLY A 107 7.03 5.40 -9.75
N TRP A 108 7.63 5.85 -8.67
CA TRP A 108 7.59 7.25 -8.25
C TRP A 108 8.20 8.18 -9.30
N ALA A 109 9.36 7.80 -9.84
CA ALA A 109 10.04 8.62 -10.85
C ALA A 109 9.21 8.79 -12.10
N VAL A 110 8.55 7.71 -12.57
CA VAL A 110 7.68 7.75 -13.74
C VAL A 110 6.49 8.68 -13.49
N GLU A 111 5.80 8.52 -12.35
CA GLU A 111 4.64 9.34 -12.01
C GLU A 111 5.00 10.82 -11.82
N LYS A 112 6.17 11.11 -11.25
CA LYS A 112 6.63 12.48 -11.01
C LYS A 112 7.35 13.10 -12.21
N GLY A 113 7.51 12.37 -13.30
CA GLY A 113 8.21 12.86 -14.48
C GLY A 113 9.70 13.08 -14.26
N LYS A 114 10.31 12.28 -13.40
CA LYS A 114 11.76 12.35 -13.13
C LYS A 114 12.53 11.52 -14.16
N ASP A 115 13.76 11.93 -14.42
CA ASP A 115 14.63 11.24 -15.39
C ASP A 115 15.15 9.91 -14.88
N TYR A 116 15.22 9.73 -13.55
CA TYR A 116 15.72 8.51 -12.91
C TYR A 116 15.16 8.35 -11.50
N ALA A 117 15.19 7.12 -11.01
CA ALA A 117 14.84 6.82 -9.64
C ALA A 117 16.00 7.14 -8.70
N VAL A 118 15.68 7.55 -7.46
CA VAL A 118 16.66 7.78 -6.41
C VAL A 118 17.13 6.46 -5.80
N PHE A 119 16.21 5.50 -5.65
CA PHE A 119 16.47 4.21 -5.02
C PHE A 119 16.32 3.07 -6.01
N GLY A 120 17.32 2.19 -6.06
CA GLY A 120 17.25 0.92 -6.78
C GLY A 120 17.07 -0.26 -5.82
N VAL A 121 16.87 -1.45 -6.38
CA VAL A 121 16.73 -2.67 -5.60
C VAL A 121 18.01 -2.92 -4.80
N VAL A 122 17.87 -3.13 -3.50
CA VAL A 122 18.98 -3.47 -2.62
C VAL A 122 19.16 -4.99 -2.63
N LYS A 123 20.37 -5.43 -2.92
CA LYS A 123 20.71 -6.85 -2.85
C LYS A 123 21.02 -7.23 -1.41
N ALA A 124 20.30 -8.23 -0.95
CA ALA A 124 20.52 -8.77 0.40
C ALA A 124 21.82 -9.56 0.48
#